data_d419f92bbab871f5b9090f06fe189387
#
_entry.id   d419f92bbab871f5b9090f06fe189387
#
_cell.length_a   1.000
_cell.length_b   1.000
_cell.length_c   1.000
_cell.angle_alpha   90.00
_cell.angle_beta   90.00
_cell.angle_gamma   90.00
#
_symmetry.space_group_name_H-M   'P 1'
#
loop_
_entity.id
_entity.type
_entity.pdbx_description
1 polymer ?
#
loop_
_entity_poly.entity_id
_entity_poly.type
_entity_poly.pdbx_seq_one_letter_code
_entity_poly.pdbx_strand_id
1 'polypeptide(L)'
;MQKILRYLLLALVVVGCALPTFNKAEAARVAVLPVITNEDAESYAVSRRVWNEQCTAIFKFPEFDIVDDSDMTVVLNKVNYEVVAKDGVNEALIRQVIAETKADIGVMLVMDELKLEPEFPPTKGNYYRLSQKGNLLYVNNISGVVKKERISDWDDYDYALTIRGDFVHDQFRNTVIRSLKKVIKAK
;
A
#
# COMPACT_ATOMS: atom_id res chain seq x y z
N MET A 1 3.28 -33.12 -56.95
CA MET A 1 3.81 -33.11 -55.56
C MET A 1 4.48 -31.78 -55.17
N GLN A 2 5.31 -31.18 -55.99
CA GLN A 2 6.02 -29.91 -55.62
C GLN A 2 5.09 -28.70 -55.33
N LYS A 3 3.96 -28.58 -56.00
CA LYS A 3 3.01 -27.47 -55.77
C LYS A 3 2.30 -27.58 -54.44
N ILE A 4 1.92 -28.78 -54.01
CA ILE A 4 1.26 -29.01 -52.71
C ILE A 4 2.20 -28.72 -51.55
N LEU A 5 3.48 -29.06 -51.68
CA LEU A 5 4.50 -28.78 -50.64
C LEU A 5 4.76 -27.27 -50.48
N ARG A 6 4.66 -26.46 -51.57
CA ARG A 6 4.79 -24.99 -51.51
C ARG A 6 3.60 -24.34 -50.78
N TYR A 7 2.38 -24.81 -51.00
CA TYR A 7 1.20 -24.30 -50.28
C TYR A 7 1.21 -24.70 -48.80
N LEU A 8 1.70 -25.88 -48.47
CA LEU A 8 1.83 -26.31 -47.06
C LEU A 8 2.89 -25.48 -46.33
N LEU A 9 4.02 -25.14 -47.00
CA LEU A 9 5.05 -24.26 -46.40
C LEU A 9 4.53 -22.82 -46.25
N LEU A 10 3.78 -22.29 -47.21
CA LEU A 10 3.17 -20.95 -47.07
C LEU A 10 2.11 -20.90 -45.96
N ALA A 11 1.29 -21.95 -45.78
CA ALA A 11 0.33 -22.05 -44.69
C ALA A 11 1.01 -22.10 -43.31
N LEU A 12 2.15 -22.80 -43.21
CA LEU A 12 2.92 -22.86 -41.96
C LEU A 12 3.55 -21.50 -41.58
N VAL A 13 4.01 -20.72 -42.57
CA VAL A 13 4.55 -19.37 -42.32
C VAL A 13 3.44 -18.40 -41.89
N VAL A 14 2.27 -18.48 -42.47
CA VAL A 14 1.11 -17.61 -42.12
C VAL A 14 0.57 -17.96 -40.70
N VAL A 15 0.52 -19.24 -40.34
CA VAL A 15 0.13 -19.66 -38.98
C VAL A 15 1.18 -19.30 -37.95
N GLY A 16 2.49 -19.33 -38.29
CA GLY A 16 3.58 -18.93 -37.41
C GLY A 16 3.59 -17.42 -37.09
N CYS A 17 3.07 -16.57 -38.00
CA CYS A 17 2.95 -15.12 -37.76
C CYS A 17 1.66 -14.72 -36.99
N ALA A 18 0.71 -15.63 -36.86
CA ALA A 18 -0.55 -15.39 -36.19
C ALA A 18 -0.63 -15.96 -34.76
N LEU A 19 0.49 -16.44 -34.21
CA LEU A 19 0.54 -16.71 -32.79
C LEU A 19 0.36 -15.36 -32.07
N PRO A 20 -0.71 -15.17 -31.28
CA PRO A 20 -0.80 -13.99 -30.46
C PRO A 20 0.48 -13.98 -29.62
N THR A 21 1.31 -12.96 -29.81
CA THR A 21 2.32 -12.65 -28.81
C THR A 21 1.51 -12.47 -27.52
N PHE A 22 1.57 -13.48 -26.63
CA PHE A 22 1.13 -13.30 -25.26
C PHE A 22 2.03 -12.17 -24.74
N ASN A 23 1.56 -10.94 -24.86
CA ASN A 23 2.10 -9.84 -24.12
C ASN A 23 1.96 -10.27 -22.68
N LYS A 24 3.07 -10.75 -22.10
CA LYS A 24 3.16 -10.97 -20.67
C LYS A 24 2.79 -9.64 -20.07
N ALA A 25 1.60 -9.57 -19.46
CA ALA A 25 1.17 -8.33 -18.83
C ALA A 25 2.29 -7.93 -17.89
N GLU A 26 2.90 -6.78 -18.16
CA GLU A 26 3.93 -6.24 -17.27
C GLU A 26 3.29 -6.07 -15.89
N ALA A 27 4.02 -6.43 -14.85
CA ALA A 27 3.57 -6.23 -13.48
C ALA A 27 3.27 -4.74 -13.27
N ALA A 28 2.12 -4.41 -12.69
CA ALA A 28 1.81 -3.01 -12.36
C ALA A 28 2.79 -2.50 -11.31
N ARG A 29 3.47 -1.39 -11.61
CA ARG A 29 4.49 -0.82 -10.73
C ARG A 29 3.85 0.00 -9.62
N VAL A 30 4.22 -0.26 -8.36
CA VAL A 30 3.58 0.33 -7.17
C VAL A 30 4.55 1.18 -6.37
N ALA A 31 4.23 2.46 -6.20
CA ALA A 31 4.92 3.36 -5.29
C ALA A 31 4.25 3.29 -3.91
N VAL A 32 4.93 2.68 -2.94
CA VAL A 32 4.51 2.63 -1.53
C VAL A 32 5.20 3.77 -0.79
N LEU A 33 4.44 4.82 -0.44
CA LEU A 33 4.99 5.94 0.30
C LEU A 33 5.16 5.56 1.79
N PRO A 34 6.19 6.07 2.48
CA PRO A 34 6.36 5.82 3.92
C PRO A 34 5.12 6.25 4.70
N VAL A 35 4.75 5.49 5.73
CA VAL A 35 3.68 5.92 6.64
C VAL A 35 4.12 7.18 7.39
N ILE A 36 3.19 8.09 7.62
CA ILE A 36 3.37 9.21 8.55
C ILE A 36 2.55 8.91 9.79
N THR A 37 3.20 9.00 10.96
CA THR A 37 2.56 8.89 12.26
C THR A 37 3.06 10.02 13.16
N ASN A 38 2.34 10.28 14.25
CA ASN A 38 2.75 11.23 15.30
C ASN A 38 3.43 10.53 16.50
N GLU A 39 3.88 9.30 16.31
CA GLU A 39 4.59 8.52 17.32
C GLU A 39 6.03 9.02 17.55
N ASP A 40 6.63 8.59 18.65
CA ASP A 40 8.07 8.74 18.87
C ASP A 40 8.89 7.93 17.85
N ALA A 41 10.19 8.20 17.77
CA ALA A 41 11.05 7.64 16.72
C ALA A 41 11.15 6.10 16.77
N GLU A 42 11.06 5.49 17.94
CA GLU A 42 11.15 4.03 18.09
C GLU A 42 9.86 3.37 17.62
N SER A 43 8.71 3.84 18.09
CA SER A 43 7.38 3.38 17.68
C SER A 43 7.16 3.61 16.20
N TYR A 44 7.59 4.77 15.65
CA TYR A 44 7.55 5.07 14.23
C TYR A 44 8.31 4.05 13.38
N ALA A 45 9.50 3.63 13.81
CA ALA A 45 10.29 2.64 13.08
C ALA A 45 9.55 1.29 12.97
N VAL A 46 8.83 0.89 14.03
CA VAL A 46 8.01 -0.32 14.02
C VAL A 46 6.78 -0.15 13.12
N SER A 47 6.06 0.96 13.24
CA SER A 47 4.88 1.24 12.38
C SER A 47 5.27 1.29 10.91
N ARG A 48 6.41 1.89 10.55
CA ARG A 48 6.97 1.89 9.20
C ARG A 48 7.26 0.48 8.69
N ARG A 49 7.87 -0.35 9.54
CA ARG A 49 8.14 -1.76 9.19
C ARG A 49 6.84 -2.52 8.95
N VAL A 50 5.86 -2.42 9.84
CA VAL A 50 4.54 -3.05 9.70
C VAL A 50 3.87 -2.61 8.39
N TRP A 51 3.87 -1.32 8.08
CA TRP A 51 3.32 -0.79 6.83
C TRP A 51 3.98 -1.41 5.60
N ASN A 52 5.30 -1.39 5.53
CA ASN A 52 6.05 -1.94 4.40
C ASN A 52 5.81 -3.45 4.23
N GLU A 53 5.83 -4.22 5.32
CA GLU A 53 5.55 -5.66 5.30
C GLU A 53 4.15 -5.96 4.74
N GLN A 54 3.13 -5.19 5.15
CA GLN A 54 1.77 -5.42 4.67
C GLN A 54 1.58 -5.00 3.22
N CYS A 55 2.19 -3.90 2.78
CA CYS A 55 2.19 -3.52 1.38
C CYS A 55 2.88 -4.59 0.52
N THR A 56 4.06 -5.06 0.90
CA THR A 56 4.77 -6.15 0.21
C THR A 56 3.96 -7.46 0.18
N ALA A 57 3.23 -7.75 1.26
CA ALA A 57 2.39 -8.94 1.32
C ALA A 57 1.15 -8.87 0.40
N ILE A 58 0.67 -7.66 0.10
CA ILE A 58 -0.53 -7.42 -0.72
C ILE A 58 -0.17 -7.18 -2.19
N PHE A 59 0.86 -6.37 -2.45
CA PHE A 59 1.35 -6.09 -3.79
C PHE A 59 2.45 -7.09 -4.18
N LYS A 60 2.05 -8.31 -4.54
CA LYS A 60 2.98 -9.42 -4.82
C LYS A 60 3.27 -9.57 -6.29
N PHE A 61 4.55 -9.87 -6.61
CA PHE A 61 4.93 -10.38 -7.91
C PHE A 61 4.22 -11.72 -8.21
N PRO A 62 3.78 -12.04 -9.45
CA PRO A 62 4.05 -11.29 -10.69
C PRO A 62 3.01 -10.21 -11.06
N GLU A 63 1.99 -9.98 -10.25
CA GLU A 63 0.93 -9.01 -10.57
C GLU A 63 1.39 -7.58 -10.33
N PHE A 64 2.23 -7.39 -9.32
CA PHE A 64 2.74 -6.09 -8.91
C PHE A 64 4.28 -6.12 -8.77
N ASP A 65 4.89 -4.96 -9.01
CA ASP A 65 6.30 -4.67 -8.80
C ASP A 65 6.42 -3.39 -7.95
N ILE A 66 6.98 -3.52 -6.73
CA ILE A 66 7.14 -2.38 -5.84
C ILE A 66 8.38 -1.60 -6.23
N VAL A 67 8.26 -0.27 -6.30
CA VAL A 67 9.38 0.64 -6.55
C VAL A 67 10.45 0.47 -5.47
N ASP A 68 11.70 0.32 -5.89
CA ASP A 68 12.82 0.13 -4.98
C ASP A 68 13.00 1.31 -4.00
N ASP A 69 13.44 1.01 -2.78
CA ASP A 69 13.64 2.01 -1.72
C ASP A 69 14.64 3.10 -2.11
N SER A 70 15.64 2.79 -2.93
CA SER A 70 16.62 3.77 -3.43
C SER A 70 15.98 4.81 -4.34
N ASP A 71 15.20 4.36 -5.33
CA ASP A 71 14.46 5.23 -6.25
C ASP A 71 13.43 6.06 -5.49
N MET A 72 12.72 5.41 -4.57
CA MET A 72 11.73 6.07 -3.75
C MET A 72 12.37 7.19 -2.90
N THR A 73 13.49 6.93 -2.24
CA THR A 73 14.18 7.91 -1.39
C THR A 73 14.57 9.17 -2.16
N VAL A 74 15.09 9.03 -3.38
CA VAL A 74 15.45 10.18 -4.23
C VAL A 74 14.22 11.03 -4.55
N VAL A 75 13.12 10.39 -4.92
CA VAL A 75 11.88 11.09 -5.28
C VAL A 75 11.26 11.77 -4.05
N LEU A 76 11.20 11.09 -2.91
CA LEU A 76 10.61 11.64 -1.68
C LEU A 76 11.36 12.89 -1.20
N ASN A 77 12.68 12.89 -1.28
CA ASN A 77 13.50 14.08 -0.98
C ASN A 77 13.20 15.23 -1.94
N LYS A 78 13.07 14.94 -3.24
CA LYS A 78 12.76 15.94 -4.28
C LYS A 78 11.41 16.63 -4.05
N VAL A 79 10.41 15.89 -3.60
CA VAL A 79 9.05 16.40 -3.37
C VAL A 79 8.83 16.94 -1.96
N ASN A 80 9.84 16.96 -1.10
CA ASN A 80 9.75 17.34 0.32
C ASN A 80 8.65 16.56 1.07
N TYR A 81 8.62 15.24 0.87
CA TYR A 81 7.54 14.37 1.32
C TYR A 81 7.17 14.57 2.79
N GLU A 82 8.14 14.57 3.70
CA GLU A 82 7.89 14.67 5.13
C GLU A 82 7.19 15.97 5.54
N VAL A 83 7.42 17.05 4.80
CA VAL A 83 6.79 18.34 5.07
C VAL A 83 5.36 18.35 4.55
N VAL A 84 5.16 17.94 3.30
CA VAL A 84 3.83 17.97 2.65
C VAL A 84 2.88 16.95 3.25
N ALA A 85 3.39 15.80 3.66
CA ALA A 85 2.57 14.70 4.19
C ALA A 85 2.07 14.95 5.62
N LYS A 86 2.65 15.91 6.36
CA LYS A 86 2.17 16.29 7.71
C LYS A 86 0.76 16.88 7.70
N ASP A 87 0.36 17.48 6.59
CA ASP A 87 -0.99 18.04 6.43
C ASP A 87 -2.04 16.97 6.07
N GLY A 88 -1.65 15.70 6.06
CA GLY A 88 -2.52 14.56 5.74
C GLY A 88 -2.27 13.97 4.36
N VAL A 89 -3.13 13.04 3.96
CA VAL A 89 -3.02 12.41 2.63
C VAL A 89 -3.30 13.41 1.51
N ASN A 90 -2.42 13.42 0.51
CA ASN A 90 -2.44 14.39 -0.58
C ASN A 90 -2.36 13.67 -1.94
N GLU A 91 -3.42 13.78 -2.75
CA GLU A 91 -3.51 13.16 -4.07
C GLU A 91 -2.49 13.74 -5.05
N ALA A 92 -2.28 15.06 -5.04
CA ALA A 92 -1.32 15.70 -5.93
C ALA A 92 0.11 15.22 -5.66
N LEU A 93 0.46 15.04 -4.38
CA LEU A 93 1.74 14.49 -3.96
C LEU A 93 1.93 13.04 -4.46
N ILE A 94 0.92 12.19 -4.29
CA ILE A 94 0.98 10.79 -4.80
C ILE A 94 1.14 10.79 -6.32
N ARG A 95 0.39 11.60 -7.05
CA ARG A 95 0.51 11.68 -8.52
C ARG A 95 1.89 12.16 -8.96
N GLN A 96 2.48 13.10 -8.23
CA GLN A 96 3.84 13.54 -8.49
C GLN A 96 4.86 12.40 -8.26
N VAL A 97 4.73 11.65 -7.15
CA VAL A 97 5.59 10.48 -6.87
C VAL A 97 5.42 9.41 -7.93
N ILE A 98 4.18 9.09 -8.33
CA ILE A 98 3.88 8.15 -9.42
C ILE A 98 4.61 8.58 -10.71
N ALA A 99 4.51 9.85 -11.09
CA ALA A 99 5.14 10.36 -12.30
C ALA A 99 6.66 10.26 -12.28
N GLU A 100 7.28 10.63 -11.16
CA GLU A 100 8.74 10.62 -10.99
C GLU A 100 9.31 9.19 -10.91
N THR A 101 8.60 8.26 -10.28
CA THR A 101 9.01 6.84 -10.16
C THR A 101 8.57 5.99 -11.35
N LYS A 102 7.76 6.56 -12.27
CA LYS A 102 7.10 5.82 -13.36
C LYS A 102 6.27 4.64 -12.83
N ALA A 103 5.64 4.80 -11.68
CA ALA A 103 4.73 3.83 -11.13
C ALA A 103 3.33 3.96 -11.75
N ASP A 104 2.55 2.90 -11.64
CA ASP A 104 1.15 2.84 -12.09
C ASP A 104 0.20 3.15 -10.94
N ILE A 105 0.62 2.79 -9.74
CA ILE A 105 -0.16 2.85 -8.51
C ILE A 105 0.64 3.58 -7.44
N GLY A 106 -0.02 4.41 -6.65
CA GLY A 106 0.55 5.04 -5.46
C GLY A 106 -0.32 4.78 -4.23
N VAL A 107 0.32 4.51 -3.10
CA VAL A 107 -0.36 4.26 -1.82
C VAL A 107 0.30 5.07 -0.72
N MET A 108 -0.51 5.81 0.05
CA MET A 108 -0.06 6.69 1.14
C MET A 108 -0.94 6.49 2.36
N LEU A 109 -0.32 6.30 3.53
CA LEU A 109 -0.99 6.22 4.83
C LEU A 109 -0.49 7.32 5.75
N VAL A 110 -1.42 8.10 6.29
CA VAL A 110 -1.17 9.08 7.35
C VAL A 110 -2.02 8.71 8.55
N MET A 111 -1.39 8.49 9.68
CA MET A 111 -2.04 8.24 10.96
C MET A 111 -1.96 9.49 11.83
N ASP A 112 -3.11 10.06 12.10
CA ASP A 112 -3.26 11.25 12.96
C ASP A 112 -3.17 10.85 14.44
N GLU A 113 -3.58 9.62 14.75
CA GLU A 113 -3.60 9.07 16.12
C GLU A 113 -3.36 7.56 16.07
N LEU A 114 -2.37 7.11 16.81
CA LEU A 114 -2.14 5.71 17.17
C LEU A 114 -1.75 5.72 18.65
N LYS A 115 -2.72 5.50 19.54
CA LYS A 115 -2.55 5.77 20.96
C LYS A 115 -3.26 4.76 21.84
N LEU A 116 -2.56 4.29 22.85
CA LEU A 116 -3.10 3.42 23.90
C LEU A 116 -3.16 4.20 25.21
N GLU A 117 -4.34 4.41 25.74
CA GLU A 117 -4.56 5.16 26.98
C GLU A 117 -5.44 4.39 27.96
N PRO A 118 -5.22 4.55 29.29
CA PRO A 118 -6.12 4.02 30.28
C PRO A 118 -7.51 4.70 30.14
N GLU A 119 -8.56 3.91 30.20
CA GLU A 119 -9.93 4.45 30.21
C GLU A 119 -10.31 4.95 31.60
N PHE A 120 -10.79 6.19 31.71
CA PHE A 120 -11.28 6.79 32.94
C PHE A 120 -12.75 7.25 32.82
N PRO A 121 -13.56 7.03 33.86
CA PRO A 121 -13.28 6.29 35.10
C PRO A 121 -13.25 4.77 34.85
N PRO A 122 -12.44 4.02 35.62
CA PRO A 122 -12.39 2.56 35.53
C PRO A 122 -13.68 1.96 36.09
N THR A 123 -14.73 1.89 35.30
CA THR A 123 -16.06 1.45 35.76
C THR A 123 -16.19 -0.06 35.87
N LYS A 124 -15.33 -0.83 35.21
CA LYS A 124 -15.44 -2.31 35.13
C LYS A 124 -14.09 -3.06 35.08
N GLY A 125 -13.01 -2.50 35.55
CA GLY A 125 -11.68 -3.14 35.50
C GLY A 125 -10.61 -2.20 34.92
N ASN A 126 -9.40 -2.70 34.80
CA ASN A 126 -8.29 -1.97 34.17
C ASN A 126 -8.35 -2.15 32.65
N TYR A 127 -9.11 -1.30 31.97
CA TYR A 127 -9.17 -1.28 30.51
C TYR A 127 -8.32 -0.16 29.95
N TYR A 128 -7.74 -0.43 28.79
CA TYR A 128 -7.01 0.53 27.98
C TYR A 128 -7.74 0.69 26.65
N ARG A 129 -7.90 1.92 26.23
CA ARG A 129 -8.47 2.25 24.91
C ARG A 129 -7.35 2.42 23.90
N LEU A 130 -7.38 1.63 22.85
CA LEU A 130 -6.56 1.85 21.66
C LEU A 130 -7.36 2.67 20.65
N SER A 131 -6.89 3.86 20.35
CA SER A 131 -7.45 4.73 19.32
C SER A 131 -6.56 4.74 18.10
N GLN A 132 -7.16 4.53 16.92
CA GLN A 132 -6.50 4.56 15.63
C GLN A 132 -7.26 5.49 14.70
N LYS A 133 -6.67 6.62 14.33
CA LYS A 133 -7.26 7.58 13.40
C LYS A 133 -6.27 7.93 12.30
N GLY A 134 -6.77 8.07 11.10
CA GLY A 134 -5.95 8.40 9.95
C GLY A 134 -6.67 8.29 8.62
N ASN A 135 -5.89 8.35 7.56
CA ASN A 135 -6.39 8.25 6.20
C ASN A 135 -5.43 7.44 5.34
N LEU A 136 -5.98 6.53 4.56
CA LEU A 136 -5.29 5.81 3.50
C LEU A 136 -5.75 6.37 2.16
N LEU A 137 -4.83 6.72 1.28
CA LEU A 137 -5.11 7.15 -0.08
C LEU A 137 -4.45 6.18 -1.07
N TYR A 138 -5.25 5.70 -2.01
CA TYR A 138 -4.86 4.83 -3.10
C TYR A 138 -5.16 5.52 -4.43
N VAL A 139 -4.17 5.60 -5.31
CA VAL A 139 -4.29 6.17 -6.65
C VAL A 139 -3.81 5.14 -7.66
N ASN A 140 -4.65 4.80 -8.63
CA ASN A 140 -4.30 3.91 -9.73
C ASN A 140 -4.47 4.67 -11.06
N ASN A 141 -3.35 5.00 -11.70
CA ASN A 141 -3.35 5.77 -12.95
C ASN A 141 -3.80 4.95 -14.16
N ILE A 142 -3.66 3.61 -14.12
CA ILE A 142 -4.11 2.74 -15.23
C ILE A 142 -5.64 2.78 -15.34
N SER A 143 -6.32 2.63 -14.20
CA SER A 143 -7.80 2.62 -14.15
C SER A 143 -8.42 3.99 -13.90
N GLY A 144 -7.63 5.01 -13.57
CA GLY A 144 -8.10 6.33 -13.14
C GLY A 144 -8.74 6.35 -11.75
N VAL A 145 -8.67 5.26 -11.00
CA VAL A 145 -9.34 5.11 -9.70
C VAL A 145 -8.54 5.83 -8.61
N VAL A 146 -9.24 6.68 -7.86
CA VAL A 146 -8.74 7.30 -6.62
C VAL A 146 -9.66 6.90 -5.48
N LYS A 147 -9.11 6.38 -4.41
CA LYS A 147 -9.86 5.98 -3.22
C LYS A 147 -9.20 6.48 -1.95
N LYS A 148 -10.02 7.08 -1.10
CA LYS A 148 -9.66 7.50 0.24
C LYS A 148 -10.45 6.67 1.25
N GLU A 149 -9.75 5.93 2.09
CA GLU A 149 -10.31 5.22 3.24
C GLU A 149 -9.98 5.98 4.51
N ARG A 150 -11.01 6.38 5.26
CA ARG A 150 -10.85 6.97 6.58
C ARG A 150 -10.73 5.85 7.61
N ILE A 151 -9.66 5.88 8.38
CA ILE A 151 -9.46 5.04 9.54
C ILE A 151 -9.99 5.82 10.76
N SER A 152 -10.98 5.24 11.44
CA SER A 152 -11.51 5.77 12.68
C SER A 152 -11.99 4.58 13.49
N ASP A 153 -11.05 3.99 14.21
CA ASP A 153 -11.24 2.75 14.95
C ASP A 153 -10.82 2.96 16.40
N TRP A 154 -11.58 2.40 17.31
CA TRP A 154 -11.22 2.36 18.71
C TRP A 154 -11.80 1.10 19.34
N ASP A 155 -11.10 0.53 20.30
CA ASP A 155 -11.56 -0.62 21.05
C ASP A 155 -10.96 -0.60 22.45
N ASP A 156 -11.65 -1.21 23.39
CA ASP A 156 -11.24 -1.30 24.79
C ASP A 156 -10.70 -2.70 25.07
N TYR A 157 -9.51 -2.76 25.63
CA TYR A 157 -8.79 -4.01 25.89
C TYR A 157 -8.46 -4.15 27.37
N ASP A 158 -8.54 -5.36 27.88
CA ASP A 158 -8.06 -5.69 29.23
C ASP A 158 -6.56 -5.37 29.34
N TYR A 159 -6.15 -4.77 30.44
CA TYR A 159 -4.74 -4.43 30.73
C TYR A 159 -3.80 -5.60 30.50
N ALA A 160 -4.17 -6.81 30.92
CA ALA A 160 -3.34 -7.99 30.75
C ALA A 160 -3.01 -8.32 29.29
N LEU A 161 -3.82 -7.84 28.32
CA LEU A 161 -3.54 -7.99 26.90
C LEU A 161 -2.61 -6.89 26.38
N THR A 162 -2.69 -5.69 26.96
CA THR A 162 -1.99 -4.50 26.46
C THR A 162 -0.53 -4.40 26.93
N ILE A 163 -0.13 -5.14 27.96
CA ILE A 163 1.24 -5.18 28.47
C ILE A 163 2.24 -5.93 27.57
N ARG A 164 1.74 -6.59 26.52
CA ARG A 164 2.60 -7.20 25.50
C ARG A 164 3.19 -6.09 24.64
N GLY A 165 4.52 -6.01 24.57
CA GLY A 165 5.25 -4.90 23.94
C GLY A 165 4.94 -4.64 22.46
N ASP A 166 4.33 -5.60 21.76
CA ASP A 166 3.95 -5.51 20.35
C ASP A 166 2.44 -5.35 20.11
N PHE A 167 1.62 -5.28 21.19
CA PHE A 167 0.16 -5.25 21.10
C PHE A 167 -0.37 -4.13 20.18
N VAL A 168 0.07 -2.90 20.35
CA VAL A 168 -0.38 -1.75 19.55
C VAL A 168 -0.06 -1.97 18.06
N HIS A 169 1.13 -2.48 17.77
CA HIS A 169 1.59 -2.73 16.41
C HIS A 169 0.87 -3.90 15.74
N ASP A 170 0.46 -4.92 16.52
CA ASP A 170 -0.38 -6.01 16.01
C ASP A 170 -1.78 -5.52 15.62
N GLN A 171 -2.38 -4.64 16.43
CA GLN A 171 -3.66 -4.03 16.09
C GLN A 171 -3.52 -3.07 14.90
N PHE A 172 -2.45 -2.29 14.83
CA PHE A 172 -2.15 -1.46 13.67
C PHE A 172 -2.01 -2.30 12.39
N ARG A 173 -1.30 -3.44 12.45
CA ARG A 173 -1.20 -4.40 11.33
C ARG A 173 -2.57 -4.83 10.81
N ASN A 174 -3.49 -5.20 11.71
CA ASN A 174 -4.85 -5.60 11.34
C ASN A 174 -5.62 -4.47 10.64
N THR A 175 -5.47 -3.25 11.14
CA THR A 175 -6.10 -2.05 10.56
C THR A 175 -5.55 -1.75 9.17
N VAL A 176 -4.23 -1.82 8.98
CA VAL A 176 -3.57 -1.64 7.67
C VAL A 176 -4.08 -2.67 6.66
N ILE A 177 -4.09 -3.95 7.02
CA ILE A 177 -4.57 -5.03 6.12
C ILE A 177 -6.01 -4.79 5.70
N ARG A 178 -6.89 -4.46 6.65
CA ARG A 178 -8.30 -4.20 6.39
C ARG A 178 -8.49 -3.01 5.44
N SER A 179 -7.80 -1.92 5.69
CA SER A 179 -7.89 -0.68 4.91
C SER A 179 -7.34 -0.86 3.49
N LEU A 180 -6.18 -1.50 3.32
CA LEU A 180 -5.62 -1.83 2.01
C LEU A 180 -6.57 -2.72 1.20
N LYS A 181 -7.13 -3.76 1.80
CA LYS A 181 -8.09 -4.64 1.12
C LYS A 181 -9.35 -3.91 0.66
N LYS A 182 -9.82 -2.91 1.40
CA LYS A 182 -10.98 -2.10 1.00
C LYS A 182 -10.68 -1.25 -0.24
N VAL A 183 -9.54 -0.56 -0.28
CA VAL A 183 -9.22 0.33 -1.41
C VAL A 183 -8.86 -0.44 -2.68
N ILE A 184 -8.25 -1.62 -2.55
CA ILE A 184 -7.85 -2.44 -3.70
C ILE A 184 -9.03 -3.23 -4.29
N LYS A 185 -9.90 -3.83 -3.45
CA LYS A 185 -11.04 -4.66 -3.92
C LYS A 185 -12.21 -3.88 -4.48
N ALA A 186 -12.31 -2.60 -4.24
CA ALA A 186 -13.41 -1.80 -4.75
C ALA A 186 -13.19 -1.53 -6.24
N LYS A 187 -13.69 -2.43 -7.09
CA LYS A 187 -13.81 -2.27 -8.54
C LYS A 187 -14.87 -1.24 -8.89
#